data_cb47b3079ca94a604de4f0a604fe5ff7
#
_entry.id   cb47b3079ca94a604de4f0a604fe5ff7
#
_cell.length_a   1.000
_cell.length_b   1.000
_cell.length_c   1.000
_cell.angle_alpha   90.00
_cell.angle_beta   90.00
_cell.angle_gamma   90.00
#
_symmetry.space_group_name_H-M   'P 1'
#
loop_
_entity.id
_entity.type
_entity.pdbx_description
1 polymer ?
#
loop_
_entity_poly.entity_id
_entity_poly.type
_entity_poly.pdbx_seq_one_letter_code
_entity_poly.pdbx_strand_id
1 'polypeptide(L)'
;KKINNRFVYWKGQLGQFDAWENAKLIMQDLSASPQEKKAATQFYRSIRERKKIIDFAENKIDAFKDLVLANPDKRILAFGGANEFTDMLSDSVIPLAQSYHSKRTKKQKKAALELFRDGTINVLCSTKALNQGFDVPDANMGIICGITSKSLSMIQRVGRLIRFQKGKTGEVIVLYVRDSQEEKWIKNAVKNLKNVTFEI
;
A
#
# COMPACT_ATOMS: atom_id res chain seq x y z
N LYS A 1 -21.79 -3.22 0.75
CA LYS A 1 -22.76 -4.28 0.38
C LYS A 1 -23.00 -4.37 -1.13
N LYS A 2 -23.44 -3.30 -1.83
CA LYS A 2 -23.69 -3.30 -3.31
C LYS A 2 -22.48 -3.75 -4.14
N ILE A 3 -21.27 -3.28 -3.84
CA ILE A 3 -20.05 -3.61 -4.59
C ILE A 3 -19.68 -5.09 -4.40
N ASN A 4 -19.82 -5.61 -3.19
CA ASN A 4 -19.56 -7.03 -2.94
C ASN A 4 -20.55 -7.93 -3.69
N ASN A 5 -21.84 -7.57 -3.71
CA ASN A 5 -22.85 -8.31 -4.47
C ASN A 5 -22.56 -8.34 -5.97
N ARG A 6 -22.11 -7.20 -6.55
CA ARG A 6 -21.67 -7.16 -7.95
C ARG A 6 -20.47 -8.07 -8.21
N PHE A 7 -19.48 -8.06 -7.31
CA PHE A 7 -18.32 -8.94 -7.43
C PHE A 7 -18.73 -10.42 -7.41
N VAL A 8 -19.57 -10.83 -6.44
CA VAL A 8 -20.04 -12.21 -6.33
C VAL A 8 -20.83 -12.63 -7.57
N TYR A 9 -21.71 -11.77 -8.08
CA TYR A 9 -22.47 -12.03 -9.29
C TYR A 9 -21.56 -12.27 -10.51
N TRP A 10 -20.63 -11.34 -10.80
CA TRP A 10 -19.76 -11.48 -11.97
C TRP A 10 -18.73 -12.59 -11.82
N LYS A 11 -18.30 -12.87 -10.58
CA LYS A 11 -17.47 -14.03 -10.29
C LYS A 11 -18.21 -15.34 -10.63
N GLY A 12 -19.49 -15.44 -10.31
CA GLY A 12 -20.32 -16.59 -10.65
C GLY A 12 -20.49 -16.79 -12.15
N GLN A 13 -20.65 -15.69 -12.92
CA GLN A 13 -20.77 -15.75 -14.38
C GLN A 13 -19.50 -16.27 -15.09
N LEU A 14 -18.37 -16.22 -14.44
CA LEU A 14 -17.05 -16.59 -14.98
C LEU A 14 -16.51 -17.92 -14.43
N GLY A 15 -17.35 -18.70 -13.73
CA GLY A 15 -16.90 -19.90 -13.05
C GLY A 15 -16.25 -19.58 -11.69
N GLN A 16 -16.94 -19.85 -10.63
CA GLN A 16 -16.68 -19.37 -9.26
C GLN A 16 -15.24 -19.54 -8.76
N PHE A 17 -14.55 -20.62 -9.15
CA PHE A 17 -13.19 -20.91 -8.71
C PHE A 17 -12.13 -20.34 -9.66
N ASP A 18 -12.38 -20.38 -10.97
CA ASP A 18 -11.43 -19.99 -12.02
C ASP A 18 -11.73 -18.63 -12.67
N ALA A 19 -12.61 -17.83 -12.02
CA ALA A 19 -13.11 -16.57 -12.57
C ALA A 19 -12.01 -15.60 -13.01
N TRP A 20 -10.85 -15.59 -12.34
CA TRP A 20 -9.72 -14.75 -12.71
C TRP A 20 -9.06 -15.21 -14.01
N GLU A 21 -8.75 -16.50 -14.14
CA GLU A 21 -8.14 -17.07 -15.35
C GLU A 21 -9.11 -17.01 -16.53
N ASN A 22 -10.40 -17.35 -16.31
CA ASN A 22 -11.42 -17.24 -17.33
C ASN A 22 -11.61 -15.81 -17.82
N ALA A 23 -11.65 -14.83 -16.93
CA ALA A 23 -11.71 -13.42 -17.32
C ALA A 23 -10.49 -13.00 -18.14
N LYS A 24 -9.29 -13.47 -17.79
CA LYS A 24 -8.06 -13.19 -18.49
C LYS A 24 -8.07 -13.80 -19.90
N LEU A 25 -8.46 -15.07 -20.05
CA LEU A 25 -8.58 -15.75 -21.33
C LEU A 25 -9.60 -15.04 -22.24
N ILE A 26 -10.80 -14.73 -21.71
CA ILE A 26 -11.84 -14.00 -22.46
C ILE A 26 -11.34 -12.65 -22.96
N MET A 27 -10.57 -11.91 -22.17
CA MET A 27 -10.02 -10.61 -22.57
C MET A 27 -8.95 -10.71 -23.66
N GLN A 28 -8.28 -11.86 -23.76
CA GLN A 28 -7.26 -12.14 -24.78
C GLN A 28 -7.86 -12.76 -26.06
N ASP A 29 -9.04 -13.37 -25.96
CA ASP A 29 -9.71 -14.03 -27.08
C ASP A 29 -10.44 -12.99 -27.96
N LEU A 30 -9.99 -12.84 -29.21
CA LEU A 30 -10.62 -11.96 -30.19
C LEU A 30 -12.00 -12.46 -30.63
N SER A 31 -12.24 -13.78 -30.55
CA SER A 31 -13.49 -14.42 -30.93
C SER A 31 -14.54 -14.44 -29.82
N ALA A 32 -14.17 -14.08 -28.59
CA ALA A 32 -15.09 -14.06 -27.46
C ALA A 32 -16.28 -13.13 -27.70
N SER A 33 -17.46 -13.61 -27.35
CA SER A 33 -18.71 -12.89 -27.54
C SER A 33 -18.75 -11.56 -26.78
N PRO A 34 -19.58 -10.58 -27.21
CA PRO A 34 -19.78 -9.33 -26.47
C PRO A 34 -20.24 -9.54 -25.04
N GLN A 35 -21.01 -10.58 -24.76
CA GLN A 35 -21.52 -10.91 -23.42
C GLN A 35 -20.38 -11.40 -22.52
N GLU A 36 -19.49 -12.28 -23.00
CA GLU A 36 -18.33 -12.76 -22.26
C GLU A 36 -17.35 -11.61 -21.96
N LYS A 37 -17.05 -10.78 -22.96
CA LYS A 37 -16.20 -9.58 -22.78
C LYS A 37 -16.79 -8.60 -21.76
N LYS A 38 -18.11 -8.42 -21.77
CA LYS A 38 -18.84 -7.63 -20.77
C LYS A 38 -18.67 -8.25 -19.36
N ALA A 39 -18.85 -9.54 -19.21
CA ALA A 39 -18.71 -10.23 -17.92
C ALA A 39 -17.28 -10.08 -17.36
N ALA A 40 -16.25 -10.34 -18.17
CA ALA A 40 -14.85 -10.18 -17.79
C ALA A 40 -14.52 -8.73 -17.40
N THR A 41 -14.98 -7.75 -18.18
CA THR A 41 -14.79 -6.31 -17.90
C THR A 41 -15.44 -5.91 -16.58
N GLN A 42 -16.68 -6.32 -16.33
CA GLN A 42 -17.40 -5.99 -15.09
C GLN A 42 -16.80 -6.71 -13.87
N PHE A 43 -16.29 -7.91 -14.04
CA PHE A 43 -15.55 -8.61 -12.99
C PHE A 43 -14.31 -7.83 -12.58
N TYR A 44 -13.44 -7.44 -13.51
CA TYR A 44 -12.26 -6.63 -13.22
C TYR A 44 -12.61 -5.26 -12.63
N ARG A 45 -13.71 -4.64 -13.11
CA ARG A 45 -14.21 -3.39 -12.51
C ARG A 45 -14.60 -3.59 -11.05
N SER A 46 -15.35 -4.66 -10.74
CA SER A 46 -15.78 -4.95 -9.37
C SER A 46 -14.61 -5.24 -8.43
N ILE A 47 -13.54 -5.89 -8.92
CA ILE A 47 -12.30 -6.10 -8.15
C ILE A 47 -11.65 -4.75 -7.83
N ARG A 48 -11.51 -3.86 -8.83
CA ARG A 48 -10.91 -2.53 -8.61
C ARG A 48 -11.72 -1.68 -7.63
N GLU A 49 -13.04 -1.70 -7.75
CA GLU A 49 -13.94 -0.98 -6.84
C GLU A 49 -13.80 -1.52 -5.39
N ARG A 50 -13.73 -2.83 -5.19
CA ARG A 50 -13.49 -3.44 -3.87
C ARG A 50 -12.13 -3.05 -3.30
N LYS A 51 -11.10 -3.15 -4.14
CA LYS A 51 -9.73 -2.78 -3.74
C LYS A 51 -9.66 -1.31 -3.32
N LYS A 52 -10.31 -0.42 -4.07
CA LYS A 52 -10.33 1.01 -3.74
C LYS A 52 -10.91 1.28 -2.34
N ILE A 53 -11.97 0.59 -1.93
CA ILE A 53 -12.56 0.76 -0.59
C ILE A 53 -11.56 0.40 0.51
N ILE A 54 -10.81 -0.69 0.30
CA ILE A 54 -9.83 -1.17 1.28
C ILE A 54 -8.58 -0.27 1.29
N ASP A 55 -8.09 0.08 0.10
CA ASP A 55 -6.89 0.92 -0.04
C ASP A 55 -7.10 2.32 0.56
N PHE A 56 -8.33 2.87 0.48
CA PHE A 56 -8.69 4.20 0.93
C PHE A 56 -9.54 4.18 2.22
N ALA A 57 -9.37 3.18 3.05
CA ALA A 57 -10.10 3.10 4.30
C ALA A 57 -9.70 4.26 5.24
N GLU A 58 -10.69 5.06 5.65
CA GLU A 58 -10.47 6.25 6.51
C GLU A 58 -9.73 5.90 7.79
N ASN A 59 -10.09 4.80 8.43
CA ASN A 59 -9.44 4.32 9.65
C ASN A 59 -7.93 4.08 9.48
N LYS A 60 -7.43 3.80 8.25
CA LYS A 60 -5.98 3.71 8.01
C LYS A 60 -5.30 5.07 8.09
N ILE A 61 -5.99 6.13 7.66
CA ILE A 61 -5.45 7.50 7.74
C ILE A 61 -5.38 7.93 9.20
N ASP A 62 -6.42 7.66 9.98
CA ASP A 62 -6.45 7.97 11.41
C ASP A 62 -5.35 7.20 12.15
N ALA A 63 -5.26 5.88 11.95
CA ALA A 63 -4.21 5.07 12.55
C ALA A 63 -2.80 5.51 12.12
N PHE A 64 -2.61 5.91 10.86
CA PHE A 64 -1.34 6.47 10.39
C PHE A 64 -1.00 7.78 11.11
N LYS A 65 -1.97 8.68 11.22
CA LYS A 65 -1.82 9.96 11.92
C LYS A 65 -1.43 9.75 13.39
N ASP A 66 -2.14 8.86 14.08
CA ASP A 66 -1.87 8.54 15.47
C ASP A 66 -0.46 7.97 15.66
N LEU A 67 -0.03 7.07 14.77
CA LEU A 67 1.34 6.52 14.80
C LEU A 67 2.40 7.60 14.58
N VAL A 68 2.20 8.52 13.64
CA VAL A 68 3.15 9.61 13.39
C VAL A 68 3.23 10.53 14.62
N LEU A 69 2.10 10.92 15.19
CA LEU A 69 2.05 11.81 16.34
C LEU A 69 2.61 11.17 17.64
N ALA A 70 2.45 9.86 17.79
CA ALA A 70 3.02 9.10 18.91
C ALA A 70 4.55 8.90 18.79
N ASN A 71 5.13 9.17 17.63
CA ASN A 71 6.56 8.94 17.34
C ASN A 71 7.25 10.20 16.77
N PRO A 72 7.23 11.34 17.47
CA PRO A 72 7.74 12.62 16.96
C PRO A 72 9.24 12.60 16.66
N ASP A 73 10.02 11.78 17.38
CA ASP A 73 11.47 11.68 17.21
C ASP A 73 11.89 10.67 16.13
N LYS A 74 10.93 9.99 15.51
CA LYS A 74 11.21 8.99 14.48
C LYS A 74 11.28 9.64 13.10
N ARG A 75 12.19 9.13 12.29
CA ARG A 75 12.26 9.43 10.85
C ARG A 75 11.52 8.32 10.10
N ILE A 76 10.38 8.67 9.53
CA ILE A 76 9.37 7.73 9.06
C ILE A 76 9.33 7.68 7.53
N LEU A 77 9.40 6.47 6.97
CA LEU A 77 9.06 6.21 5.57
C LEU A 77 7.68 5.56 5.51
N ALA A 78 6.71 6.25 4.91
CA ALA A 78 5.35 5.75 4.76
C ALA A 78 5.05 5.33 3.31
N PHE A 79 4.30 4.23 3.12
CA PHE A 79 4.03 3.66 1.81
C PHE A 79 2.53 3.47 1.57
N GLY A 80 1.94 4.34 0.74
CA GLY A 80 0.48 4.38 0.51
C GLY A 80 -0.02 3.41 -0.58
N GLY A 81 0.86 2.89 -1.45
CA GLY A 81 0.47 1.97 -2.54
C GLY A 81 -0.16 2.65 -3.76
N ALA A 82 -0.96 3.70 -3.60
CA ALA A 82 -1.54 4.53 -4.66
C ALA A 82 -1.14 6.00 -4.46
N ASN A 83 -0.97 6.76 -5.57
CA ASN A 83 -0.53 8.16 -5.48
C ASN A 83 -1.51 9.02 -4.67
N GLU A 84 -2.82 8.90 -4.96
CA GLU A 84 -3.88 9.64 -4.26
C GLU A 84 -3.89 9.35 -2.76
N PHE A 85 -3.78 8.08 -2.38
CA PHE A 85 -3.74 7.70 -0.97
C PHE A 85 -2.45 8.15 -0.29
N THR A 86 -1.33 8.14 -1.00
CA THR A 86 -0.05 8.69 -0.51
C THR A 86 -0.15 10.18 -0.22
N ASP A 87 -0.86 10.93 -1.07
CA ASP A 87 -1.14 12.35 -0.83
C ASP A 87 -2.03 12.53 0.41
N MET A 88 -3.10 11.75 0.55
CA MET A 88 -3.98 11.80 1.73
C MET A 88 -3.23 11.51 3.05
N LEU A 89 -2.32 10.52 3.04
CA LEU A 89 -1.47 10.24 4.20
C LEU A 89 -0.58 11.44 4.53
N SER A 90 0.09 12.03 3.52
CA SER A 90 0.94 13.20 3.72
C SER A 90 0.14 14.39 4.26
N ASP A 91 -1.03 14.65 3.68
CA ASP A 91 -1.88 15.79 4.05
C ASP A 91 -2.45 15.64 5.47
N SER A 92 -2.66 14.40 5.94
CA SER A 92 -3.20 14.13 7.29
C SER A 92 -2.27 14.53 8.44
N VAL A 93 -0.97 14.73 8.15
CA VAL A 93 0.06 15.05 9.15
C VAL A 93 0.91 16.28 8.77
N ILE A 94 0.34 17.23 8.01
CA ILE A 94 0.98 18.52 7.74
C ILE A 94 1.25 19.27 9.05
N PRO A 95 2.43 19.93 9.22
CA PRO A 95 3.53 20.12 8.26
C PRO A 95 4.63 19.04 8.31
N LEU A 96 4.44 17.94 9.01
CA LEU A 96 5.46 16.93 9.31
C LEU A 96 5.84 16.05 8.11
N ALA A 97 5.03 16.03 7.04
CA ALA A 97 5.18 15.12 5.92
C ALA A 97 5.21 15.79 4.55
N GLN A 98 5.87 15.12 3.59
CA GLN A 98 5.77 15.41 2.16
C GLN A 98 5.56 14.12 1.36
N SER A 99 4.81 14.23 0.26
CA SER A 99 4.59 13.10 -0.65
C SER A 99 5.64 13.04 -1.76
N TYR A 100 6.07 11.81 -2.07
CA TYR A 100 7.07 11.47 -3.08
C TYR A 100 6.57 10.35 -3.99
N HIS A 101 6.10 10.68 -5.19
CA HIS A 101 5.60 9.71 -6.17
C HIS A 101 5.69 10.19 -7.61
N SER A 102 5.33 9.34 -8.57
CA SER A 102 5.53 9.58 -10.01
C SER A 102 4.76 10.79 -10.57
N LYS A 103 3.62 11.17 -9.97
CA LYS A 103 2.84 12.35 -10.37
C LYS A 103 3.44 13.68 -9.89
N ARG A 104 4.40 13.67 -8.96
CA ARG A 104 5.12 14.85 -8.51
C ARG A 104 6.22 15.23 -9.49
N THR A 105 6.40 16.50 -9.74
CA THR A 105 7.48 17.03 -10.61
C THR A 105 8.85 16.68 -10.05
N LYS A 106 9.89 16.72 -10.90
CA LYS A 106 11.28 16.52 -10.45
C LYS A 106 11.68 17.50 -9.34
N LYS A 107 11.27 18.78 -9.47
CA LYS A 107 11.52 19.83 -8.47
C LYS A 107 10.85 19.49 -7.12
N GLN A 108 9.56 19.11 -7.12
CA GLN A 108 8.83 18.73 -5.90
C GLN A 108 9.45 17.51 -5.21
N LYS A 109 9.83 16.49 -6.00
CA LYS A 109 10.50 15.29 -5.45
C LYS A 109 11.84 15.63 -4.82
N LYS A 110 12.65 16.47 -5.47
CA LYS A 110 13.94 16.93 -4.93
C LYS A 110 13.73 17.70 -3.62
N ALA A 111 12.81 18.66 -3.60
CA ALA A 111 12.48 19.43 -2.40
C ALA A 111 12.02 18.55 -1.23
N ALA A 112 11.11 17.58 -1.48
CA ALA A 112 10.64 16.66 -0.44
C ALA A 112 11.79 15.84 0.19
N LEU A 113 12.77 15.44 -0.63
CA LEU A 113 13.94 14.71 -0.13
C LEU A 113 14.89 15.61 0.66
N GLU A 114 15.10 16.84 0.22
CA GLU A 114 15.94 17.81 0.93
C GLU A 114 15.34 18.14 2.29
N LEU A 115 14.04 18.45 2.37
CA LEU A 115 13.32 18.68 3.62
C LEU A 115 13.35 17.46 4.57
N PHE A 116 13.32 16.25 4.00
CA PHE A 116 13.48 15.04 4.80
C PHE A 116 14.91 14.83 5.25
N ARG A 117 15.94 15.19 4.44
CA ARG A 117 17.36 15.08 4.82
C ARG A 117 17.76 16.01 5.94
N ASP A 118 17.36 17.27 5.83
CA ASP A 118 17.72 18.30 6.81
C ASP A 118 16.88 18.25 8.10
N GLY A 119 15.85 17.36 8.12
CA GLY A 119 14.99 17.17 9.30
C GLY A 119 13.87 18.20 9.44
N THR A 120 13.64 19.05 8.45
CA THR A 120 12.50 19.98 8.43
C THR A 120 11.18 19.20 8.45
N ILE A 121 11.14 18.03 7.79
CA ILE A 121 10.06 17.05 7.94
C ILE A 121 10.63 15.74 8.45
N ASN A 122 9.84 15.01 9.21
CA ASN A 122 10.22 13.70 9.74
C ASN A 122 9.49 12.54 9.05
N VAL A 123 8.55 12.80 8.13
CA VAL A 123 7.80 11.79 7.39
C VAL A 123 7.94 11.99 5.88
N LEU A 124 8.35 10.94 5.16
CA LEU A 124 8.32 10.91 3.70
C LEU A 124 7.32 9.85 3.23
N CYS A 125 6.23 10.31 2.60
CA CYS A 125 5.18 9.43 2.07
C CYS A 125 5.47 9.06 0.62
N SER A 126 5.60 7.77 0.30
CA SER A 126 5.86 7.29 -1.06
C SER A 126 4.83 6.25 -1.49
N THR A 127 4.60 6.12 -2.80
CA THR A 127 3.67 5.10 -3.34
C THR A 127 4.25 3.69 -3.27
N LYS A 128 5.56 3.56 -3.45
CA LYS A 128 6.27 2.27 -3.46
C LYS A 128 7.57 2.39 -2.66
N ALA A 129 8.05 1.26 -2.17
CA ALA A 129 9.41 1.22 -1.62
C ALA A 129 10.39 1.79 -2.65
N LEU A 130 11.18 2.76 -2.21
CA LEU A 130 12.16 3.43 -3.04
C LEU A 130 13.16 2.39 -3.59
N ASN A 131 13.50 2.48 -4.87
CA ASN A 131 14.36 1.50 -5.53
C ASN A 131 15.78 1.51 -4.94
N GLN A 132 16.48 0.39 -5.05
CA GLN A 132 17.90 0.30 -4.72
C GLN A 132 18.70 1.39 -5.48
N GLY A 133 19.57 2.09 -4.77
CA GLY A 133 20.34 3.23 -5.31
C GLY A 133 19.74 4.59 -5.00
N PHE A 134 18.59 4.65 -4.39
CA PHE A 134 18.05 5.90 -3.85
C PHE A 134 18.68 6.12 -2.47
N ASP A 135 19.48 7.16 -2.37
CA ASP A 135 20.05 7.59 -1.10
C ASP A 135 18.93 8.20 -0.23
N VAL A 136 18.19 7.32 0.43
CA VAL A 136 17.19 7.74 1.41
C VAL A 136 17.93 8.09 2.68
N PRO A 137 17.73 9.29 3.22
CA PRO A 137 18.30 9.65 4.51
C PRO A 137 17.84 8.68 5.60
N ASP A 138 18.67 8.50 6.61
CA ASP A 138 18.46 7.55 7.70
C ASP A 138 17.04 7.60 8.26
N ALA A 139 16.24 6.59 7.90
CA ALA A 139 14.93 6.36 8.47
C ALA A 139 15.05 5.22 9.50
N ASN A 140 14.29 5.30 10.58
CA ASN A 140 14.29 4.29 11.64
C ASN A 140 12.92 3.66 11.86
N MET A 141 11.88 4.13 11.15
CA MET A 141 10.54 3.56 11.15
C MET A 141 9.97 3.49 9.74
N GLY A 142 9.30 2.39 9.41
CA GLY A 142 8.55 2.22 8.17
C GLY A 142 7.09 1.95 8.46
N ILE A 143 6.17 2.66 7.76
CA ILE A 143 4.73 2.40 7.86
C ILE A 143 4.21 2.00 6.48
N ILE A 144 3.66 0.80 6.36
CA ILE A 144 3.11 0.27 5.11
C ILE A 144 1.58 0.30 5.21
N CYS A 145 0.93 1.17 4.43
CA CYS A 145 -0.51 1.32 4.37
C CYS A 145 -1.11 0.69 3.09
N GLY A 146 -0.32 0.58 2.03
CA GLY A 146 -0.73 -0.04 0.77
C GLY A 146 -0.30 -1.49 0.67
N ILE A 147 -1.26 -2.42 0.79
CA ILE A 147 -1.02 -3.85 0.88
C ILE A 147 -1.42 -4.57 -0.41
N THR A 148 -0.60 -5.54 -0.82
CA THR A 148 -0.83 -6.39 -1.99
C THR A 148 -0.40 -7.83 -1.71
N SER A 149 -0.70 -8.75 -2.62
CA SER A 149 -0.19 -10.13 -2.55
C SER A 149 1.35 -10.24 -2.50
N LYS A 150 2.07 -9.16 -2.84
CA LYS A 150 3.55 -9.07 -2.80
C LYS A 150 4.08 -8.35 -1.55
N SER A 151 3.29 -8.23 -0.50
CA SER A 151 3.65 -7.46 0.70
C SER A 151 4.92 -7.97 1.40
N LEU A 152 5.22 -9.27 1.36
CA LEU A 152 6.47 -9.79 1.91
C LEU A 152 7.70 -9.09 1.30
N SER A 153 7.75 -8.98 -0.01
CA SER A 153 8.87 -8.29 -0.69
C SER A 153 8.95 -6.82 -0.34
N MET A 154 7.82 -6.18 -0.06
CA MET A 154 7.76 -4.79 0.39
C MET A 154 8.27 -4.65 1.83
N ILE A 155 7.82 -5.48 2.75
CA ILE A 155 8.31 -5.52 4.15
C ILE A 155 9.82 -5.70 4.18
N GLN A 156 10.36 -6.65 3.40
CA GLN A 156 11.80 -6.89 3.31
C GLN A 156 12.58 -5.70 2.74
N ARG A 157 12.04 -5.01 1.71
CA ARG A 157 12.66 -3.80 1.14
C ARG A 157 12.66 -2.66 2.14
N VAL A 158 11.54 -2.42 2.80
CA VAL A 158 11.41 -1.38 3.82
C VAL A 158 12.37 -1.65 4.97
N GLY A 159 12.43 -2.89 5.45
CA GLY A 159 13.38 -3.30 6.50
C GLY A 159 14.86 -3.07 6.13
N ARG A 160 15.21 -3.14 4.83
CA ARG A 160 16.58 -2.80 4.35
C ARG A 160 16.82 -1.30 4.25
N LEU A 161 15.77 -0.50 4.00
CA LEU A 161 15.85 0.96 3.94
C LEU A 161 15.94 1.60 5.33
N ILE A 162 15.37 0.91 6.34
CA ILE A 162 15.45 1.33 7.73
C ILE A 162 16.81 0.88 8.26
N ARG A 163 17.79 1.78 8.22
CA ARG A 163 19.15 1.46 8.64
C ARG A 163 19.21 1.14 10.12
N PHE A 164 19.77 -0.02 10.38
CA PHE A 164 20.14 -0.45 11.72
C PHE A 164 21.30 0.43 12.21
N GLN A 165 21.06 1.36 13.08
CA GLN A 165 22.11 2.02 13.84
C GLN A 165 22.42 1.16 15.07
N LYS A 166 23.71 0.99 15.39
CA LYS A 166 24.15 0.21 16.54
C LYS A 166 23.44 0.72 17.81
N GLY A 167 22.60 -0.12 18.43
CA GLY A 167 21.78 0.23 19.60
C GLY A 167 20.36 0.74 19.30
N LYS A 168 19.92 0.79 18.02
CA LYS A 168 18.54 1.11 17.64
C LYS A 168 17.95 0.00 16.78
N THR A 169 16.74 -0.44 17.09
CA THR A 169 15.97 -1.38 16.27
C THR A 169 15.13 -0.60 15.26
N GLY A 170 15.23 -0.96 13.98
CA GLY A 170 14.32 -0.48 12.95
C GLY A 170 12.97 -1.18 13.09
N GLU A 171 11.88 -0.44 13.00
CA GLU A 171 10.52 -0.94 13.15
C GLU A 171 9.73 -0.79 11.85
N VAL A 172 9.03 -1.87 11.44
CA VAL A 172 8.11 -1.84 10.29
C VAL A 172 6.70 -2.13 10.77
N ILE A 173 5.84 -1.12 10.68
CA ILE A 173 4.42 -1.23 11.00
C ILE A 173 3.63 -1.43 9.70
N VAL A 174 2.67 -2.34 9.70
CA VAL A 174 1.81 -2.61 8.56
C VAL A 174 0.36 -2.38 8.97
N LEU A 175 -0.27 -1.36 8.38
CA LEU A 175 -1.68 -1.07 8.58
C LEU A 175 -2.53 -1.83 7.57
N TYR A 176 -3.44 -2.66 8.04
CA TYR A 176 -4.35 -3.43 7.19
C TYR A 176 -5.79 -3.37 7.69
N VAL A 177 -6.74 -3.58 6.77
CA VAL A 177 -8.16 -3.65 7.12
C VAL A 177 -8.49 -5.07 7.56
N ARG A 178 -9.02 -5.22 8.79
CA ARG A 178 -9.46 -6.51 9.33
C ARG A 178 -10.59 -7.13 8.49
N ASP A 179 -10.73 -8.44 8.55
CA ASP A 179 -11.73 -9.23 7.82
C ASP A 179 -11.69 -8.99 6.29
N SER A 180 -10.56 -8.53 5.77
CA SER A 180 -10.35 -8.23 4.37
C SER A 180 -9.33 -9.17 3.71
N GLN A 181 -9.16 -8.98 2.40
CA GLN A 181 -8.11 -9.67 1.66
C GLN A 181 -6.70 -9.25 2.11
N GLU A 182 -6.53 -8.03 2.61
CA GLU A 182 -5.23 -7.55 3.12
C GLU A 182 -4.77 -8.37 4.32
N GLU A 183 -5.66 -8.66 5.25
CA GLU A 183 -5.34 -9.49 6.42
C GLU A 183 -4.80 -10.86 6.01
N LYS A 184 -5.46 -11.50 5.02
CA LYS A 184 -5.01 -12.79 4.48
C LYS A 184 -3.63 -12.68 3.85
N TRP A 185 -3.37 -11.61 3.10
CA TRP A 185 -2.06 -11.37 2.47
C TRP A 185 -0.97 -11.12 3.50
N ILE A 186 -1.25 -10.35 4.56
CA ILE A 186 -0.27 -10.07 5.61
C ILE A 186 0.01 -11.32 6.44
N LYS A 187 -0.99 -12.03 6.91
CA LYS A 187 -0.80 -13.29 7.65
C LYS A 187 0.05 -14.29 6.87
N ASN A 188 -0.18 -14.42 5.57
CA ASN A 188 0.64 -15.27 4.72
C ASN A 188 2.07 -14.72 4.52
N ALA A 189 2.21 -13.40 4.34
CA ALA A 189 3.50 -12.77 4.11
C ALA A 189 4.45 -12.89 5.32
N VAL A 190 3.91 -12.80 6.54
CA VAL A 190 4.73 -12.81 7.77
C VAL A 190 4.86 -14.17 8.41
N LYS A 191 4.23 -15.21 7.89
CA LYS A 191 4.18 -16.57 8.47
C LYS A 191 5.58 -17.13 8.86
N ASN A 192 6.60 -16.77 8.07
CA ASN A 192 7.97 -17.24 8.28
C ASN A 192 8.91 -16.13 8.80
N LEU A 193 8.38 -14.98 9.20
CA LEU A 193 9.17 -13.93 9.82
C LEU A 193 9.22 -14.12 11.34
N LYS A 194 10.38 -13.76 11.93
CA LYS A 194 10.54 -13.69 13.39
C LYS A 194 10.18 -12.30 13.88
N ASN A 195 9.81 -12.19 15.15
CA ASN A 195 9.49 -10.91 15.83
C ASN A 195 8.32 -10.14 15.15
N VAL A 196 7.23 -10.85 14.89
CA VAL A 196 5.99 -10.26 14.37
C VAL A 196 4.97 -10.21 15.49
N THR A 197 4.41 -9.02 15.73
CA THR A 197 3.31 -8.80 16.66
C THR A 197 2.09 -8.33 15.88
N PHE A 198 0.91 -8.84 16.22
CA PHE A 198 -0.38 -8.37 15.71
C PHE A 198 -1.08 -7.60 16.83
N GLU A 199 -1.33 -6.33 16.58
CA GLU A 199 -2.14 -5.48 17.47
C GLU A 199 -3.55 -5.32 16.90
N ILE A 200 -4.55 -5.24 17.79
CA ILE A 200 -5.97 -5.23 17.45
C ILE A 200 -6.53 -3.83 17.63
#